data_551a4fbbde4a46fd7164f83f879e4f26
#
_entry.id   551a4fbbde4a46fd7164f83f879e4f26
#
_cell.length_a   1.000
_cell.length_b   1.000
_cell.length_c   1.000
_cell.angle_alpha   90.00
_cell.angle_beta   90.00
_cell.angle_gamma   90.00
#
_symmetry.space_group_name_H-M   'P 1'
#
loop_
_entity.id
_entity.type
_entity.pdbx_description
1 polymer ?
#
loop_
_entity_poly.entity_id
_entity_poly.type
_entity_poly.pdbx_seq_one_letter_code
_entity_poly.pdbx_strand_id
1 'polypeptide(L)'
;MENADLIYINEKENADFSTASRTVRELFEDISDLNYIFLQLQLQYKVDLHERKSLIIFDEVQLCPLARQAIKSLVKDHRYDYIETGSLISIKKNVQDILIPSEERKISMYPMDYEEFLWAIGDTVSTSLVKKLFEAGQALGEKMNRKLLRDFRLYMLVGGMPQAVDEYIKTNNFRKVDAVKRDILSLYEDDFKKIDAIGRLSVLFDAIPAQLNKNASRYQISSVLDSGWSDKMLELIAELKDSKTVLISYHTNDPNAGMANNKDLTKFKMFLCDTGLFVTLMFKDKDFTENIIYEKLLNDKLSTNLGYLYENVVAQILAANGNELFYYTFANPISKHNYEIDFLLARKNKLCPIEIKSSGYKTHKSLDVFSQKYSDRILWKYLVYTKDLCKDQDIICLPVYMAQFL
;
A
#
# COMPACT_ATOMS: atom_id res chain seq x y z
N MET A 1 -20.92 16.01 11.33
CA MET A 1 -21.03 16.75 10.06
C MET A 1 -22.47 16.65 9.64
N GLU A 2 -23.23 17.71 9.85
CA GLU A 2 -24.61 17.77 9.39
C GLU A 2 -24.56 17.98 7.86
N ASN A 3 -25.20 17.05 7.13
CA ASN A 3 -25.55 17.11 5.70
C ASN A 3 -24.79 18.13 4.85
N ALA A 4 -23.57 17.79 4.44
CA ALA A 4 -22.94 18.51 3.36
C ALA A 4 -23.63 18.08 2.05
N ASP A 5 -24.15 19.03 1.27
CA ASP A 5 -24.69 18.75 -0.03
C ASP A 5 -23.55 18.30 -0.94
N LEU A 6 -23.68 17.10 -1.51
CA LEU A 6 -22.64 16.39 -2.24
C LEU A 6 -23.10 16.15 -3.68
N ILE A 7 -22.30 16.59 -4.64
CA ILE A 7 -22.38 16.12 -6.02
C ILE A 7 -21.24 15.15 -6.28
N TYR A 8 -21.60 13.93 -6.69
CA TYR A 8 -20.66 12.89 -7.11
C TYR A 8 -20.79 12.67 -8.63
N ILE A 9 -19.73 13.04 -9.35
CA ILE A 9 -19.66 12.94 -10.80
C ILE A 9 -18.81 11.71 -11.14
N ASN A 10 -19.43 10.62 -11.57
CA ASN A 10 -18.76 9.41 -12.02
C ASN A 10 -18.95 9.22 -13.53
N GLU A 11 -17.86 9.36 -14.27
CA GLU A 11 -17.87 9.20 -15.73
C GLU A 11 -18.07 7.74 -16.18
N LYS A 12 -17.82 6.74 -15.32
CA LYS A 12 -18.05 5.32 -15.65
C LYS A 12 -19.53 4.95 -15.62
N GLU A 13 -20.28 5.42 -14.64
CA GLU A 13 -21.73 5.17 -14.57
C GLU A 13 -22.49 5.87 -15.70
N ASN A 14 -21.94 6.98 -16.20
CA ASN A 14 -22.46 7.69 -17.36
C ASN A 14 -21.94 7.13 -18.70
N ALA A 15 -21.04 6.15 -18.71
CA ALA A 15 -20.51 5.51 -19.91
C ALA A 15 -21.51 4.51 -20.55
N ASP A 16 -22.61 4.20 -19.89
CA ASP A 16 -23.74 3.48 -20.52
C ASP A 16 -24.47 4.42 -21.49
N PHE A 17 -24.06 4.38 -22.72
CA PHE A 17 -24.72 4.78 -23.99
C PHE A 17 -25.92 5.78 -23.95
N SER A 18 -26.20 6.42 -22.82
CA SER A 18 -27.24 7.40 -22.67
C SER A 18 -26.69 8.84 -22.73
N THR A 19 -27.48 9.72 -23.21
CA THR A 19 -27.27 11.16 -23.45
C THR A 19 -26.65 11.95 -22.31
N ALA A 20 -26.59 11.44 -21.08
CA ALA A 20 -26.12 12.15 -19.90
C ALA A 20 -24.57 12.30 -19.82
N SER A 21 -23.82 11.29 -20.23
CA SER A 21 -22.34 11.32 -20.22
C SER A 21 -21.76 12.39 -21.17
N ARG A 22 -22.42 12.61 -22.29
CA ARG A 22 -22.04 13.64 -23.25
C ARG A 22 -22.23 15.04 -22.70
N THR A 23 -23.28 15.23 -21.92
CA THR A 23 -23.69 16.53 -21.36
C THR A 23 -22.68 17.07 -20.34
N VAL A 24 -22.11 16.23 -19.46
CA VAL A 24 -21.12 16.68 -18.45
C VAL A 24 -19.80 17.07 -19.10
N ARG A 25 -19.32 16.33 -20.08
CA ARG A 25 -18.08 16.69 -20.81
C ARG A 25 -18.24 18.00 -21.56
N GLU A 26 -19.37 18.20 -22.23
CA GLU A 26 -19.69 19.41 -22.97
C GLU A 26 -19.76 20.65 -22.06
N LEU A 27 -20.15 20.48 -20.77
CA LEU A 27 -20.15 21.59 -19.80
C LEU A 27 -18.74 22.17 -19.52
N PHE A 28 -17.70 21.33 -19.66
CA PHE A 28 -16.33 21.77 -19.42
C PHE A 28 -15.57 22.20 -20.70
N GLU A 29 -16.23 22.20 -21.85
CA GLU A 29 -15.66 22.77 -23.09
C GLU A 29 -15.55 24.29 -23.02
N ASP A 30 -16.48 24.94 -22.33
CA ASP A 30 -16.44 26.40 -22.09
C ASP A 30 -16.60 26.69 -20.58
N ILE A 31 -15.48 27.04 -19.96
CA ILE A 31 -15.42 27.39 -18.53
C ILE A 31 -15.51 28.91 -18.27
N SER A 32 -15.93 29.69 -19.25
CA SER A 32 -16.05 31.13 -19.11
C SER A 32 -17.22 31.54 -18.19
N ASP A 33 -18.27 30.73 -18.09
CA ASP A 33 -19.43 30.95 -17.20
C ASP A 33 -19.58 29.80 -16.18
N LEU A 34 -18.92 29.94 -15.04
CA LEU A 34 -19.00 28.96 -13.94
C LEU A 34 -20.42 28.94 -13.32
N ASN A 35 -21.21 30.02 -13.38
CA ASN A 35 -22.57 29.99 -12.87
C ASN A 35 -23.45 29.06 -13.67
N TYR A 36 -23.31 29.10 -14.98
CA TYR A 36 -23.99 28.16 -15.87
C TYR A 36 -23.61 26.71 -15.59
N ILE A 37 -22.31 26.42 -15.44
CA ILE A 37 -21.82 25.09 -15.12
C ILE A 37 -22.44 24.57 -13.81
N PHE A 38 -22.38 25.36 -12.73
CA PHE A 38 -22.95 24.94 -11.44
C PHE A 38 -24.45 24.78 -11.48
N LEU A 39 -25.17 25.64 -12.21
CA LEU A 39 -26.61 25.47 -12.40
C LEU A 39 -26.95 24.17 -13.12
N GLN A 40 -26.22 23.85 -14.18
CA GLN A 40 -26.43 22.60 -14.94
C GLN A 40 -26.11 21.36 -14.08
N LEU A 41 -25.02 21.40 -13.29
CA LEU A 41 -24.69 20.31 -12.35
C LEU A 41 -25.80 20.11 -11.32
N GLN A 42 -26.31 21.19 -10.71
CA GLN A 42 -27.42 21.12 -9.76
C GLN A 42 -28.71 20.53 -10.37
N LEU A 43 -29.03 20.95 -11.59
CA LEU A 43 -30.20 20.43 -12.32
C LEU A 43 -30.03 18.95 -12.65
N GLN A 44 -28.86 18.54 -13.14
CA GLN A 44 -28.58 17.17 -13.55
C GLN A 44 -28.58 16.20 -12.37
N TYR A 45 -27.92 16.58 -11.28
CA TYR A 45 -27.77 15.73 -10.08
C TYR A 45 -28.88 15.97 -9.05
N LYS A 46 -29.79 16.95 -9.29
CA LYS A 46 -30.91 17.28 -8.39
C LYS A 46 -30.46 17.59 -6.97
N VAL A 47 -29.34 18.30 -6.85
CA VAL A 47 -28.73 18.71 -5.59
C VAL A 47 -28.62 20.23 -5.56
N ASP A 48 -28.93 20.85 -4.44
CA ASP A 48 -28.75 22.28 -4.23
C ASP A 48 -27.36 22.54 -3.64
N LEU A 49 -26.54 23.35 -4.29
CA LEU A 49 -25.17 23.66 -3.86
C LEU A 49 -25.13 24.95 -3.02
N HIS A 50 -24.56 24.85 -1.85
CA HIS A 50 -24.42 25.94 -0.89
C HIS A 50 -22.96 26.39 -0.79
N GLU A 51 -22.70 27.68 -0.97
CA GLU A 51 -21.36 28.24 -0.92
C GLU A 51 -20.65 27.90 0.39
N ARG A 52 -19.40 27.46 0.29
CA ARG A 52 -18.53 27.03 1.40
C ARG A 52 -19.05 25.88 2.27
N LYS A 53 -20.04 25.14 1.79
CA LYS A 53 -20.62 23.99 2.49
C LYS A 53 -20.73 22.74 1.62
N SER A 54 -20.80 22.92 0.30
CA SER A 54 -20.96 21.81 -0.63
C SER A 54 -19.63 21.33 -1.18
N LEU A 55 -19.56 20.03 -1.48
CA LEU A 55 -18.40 19.33 -2.04
C LEU A 55 -18.77 18.77 -3.40
N ILE A 56 -17.91 18.96 -4.40
CA ILE A 56 -18.03 18.34 -5.71
C ILE A 56 -16.90 17.32 -5.86
N ILE A 57 -17.26 16.07 -6.15
CA ILE A 57 -16.30 14.98 -6.36
C ILE A 57 -16.30 14.63 -7.85
N PHE A 58 -15.14 14.74 -8.49
CA PHE A 58 -14.87 14.23 -9.84
C PHE A 58 -14.23 12.86 -9.71
N ASP A 59 -15.02 11.81 -9.92
CA ASP A 59 -14.52 10.45 -9.87
C ASP A 59 -14.00 10.00 -11.25
N GLU A 60 -12.86 9.29 -11.24
CA GLU A 60 -12.17 8.87 -12.48
C GLU A 60 -11.90 10.06 -13.43
N VAL A 61 -11.42 11.16 -12.88
CA VAL A 61 -11.22 12.45 -13.58
C VAL A 61 -10.40 12.35 -14.88
N GLN A 62 -9.56 11.31 -15.03
CA GLN A 62 -8.82 11.04 -16.26
C GLN A 62 -9.74 10.72 -17.46
N LEU A 63 -10.99 10.39 -17.24
CA LEU A 63 -11.98 10.18 -18.29
C LEU A 63 -12.54 11.51 -18.82
N CYS A 64 -12.41 12.60 -18.07
CA CYS A 64 -12.80 13.95 -18.46
C CYS A 64 -11.64 14.95 -18.30
N PRO A 65 -10.67 14.99 -19.23
CA PRO A 65 -9.51 15.87 -19.15
C PRO A 65 -9.85 17.36 -19.05
N LEU A 66 -10.97 17.79 -19.65
CA LEU A 66 -11.44 19.17 -19.60
C LEU A 66 -11.91 19.57 -18.18
N ALA A 67 -12.61 18.66 -17.46
CA ALA A 67 -12.96 18.89 -16.07
C ALA A 67 -11.71 19.07 -15.20
N ARG A 68 -10.69 18.22 -15.39
CA ARG A 68 -9.41 18.35 -14.70
C ARG A 68 -8.70 19.67 -14.99
N GLN A 69 -8.74 20.15 -16.24
CA GLN A 69 -8.19 21.46 -16.61
C GLN A 69 -8.97 22.61 -15.96
N ALA A 70 -10.29 22.45 -15.78
CA ALA A 70 -11.16 23.44 -15.17
C ALA A 70 -10.90 23.63 -13.66
N ILE A 71 -10.32 22.65 -12.96
CA ILE A 71 -10.11 22.69 -11.49
C ILE A 71 -9.45 23.98 -11.04
N LYS A 72 -8.45 24.48 -11.76
CA LYS A 72 -7.81 25.76 -11.43
C LYS A 72 -8.79 26.93 -11.37
N SER A 73 -9.71 27.00 -12.32
CA SER A 73 -10.74 28.05 -12.38
C SER A 73 -11.80 27.84 -11.30
N LEU A 74 -12.19 26.59 -11.08
CA LEU A 74 -13.16 26.20 -10.05
C LEU A 74 -12.65 26.53 -8.64
N VAL A 75 -11.39 26.19 -8.33
CA VAL A 75 -10.76 26.49 -7.03
C VAL A 75 -10.61 28.01 -6.85
N LYS A 76 -10.23 28.75 -7.91
CA LYS A 76 -10.10 30.23 -7.87
C LYS A 76 -11.42 30.92 -7.60
N ASP A 77 -12.54 30.33 -7.98
CA ASP A 77 -13.88 30.85 -7.73
C ASP A 77 -14.29 30.81 -6.24
N HIS A 78 -13.70 29.93 -5.43
CA HIS A 78 -13.86 29.79 -3.98
C HIS A 78 -15.26 29.42 -3.46
N ARG A 79 -16.23 29.09 -4.30
CA ARG A 79 -17.59 28.76 -3.85
C ARG A 79 -17.71 27.39 -3.21
N TYR A 80 -17.04 26.38 -3.77
CA TYR A 80 -17.17 24.99 -3.35
C TYR A 80 -15.81 24.36 -3.08
N ASP A 81 -15.80 23.23 -2.38
CA ASP A 81 -14.63 22.37 -2.22
C ASP A 81 -14.68 21.25 -3.26
N TYR A 82 -13.50 20.74 -3.65
CA TYR A 82 -13.37 19.77 -4.73
C TYR A 82 -12.50 18.59 -4.31
N ILE A 83 -12.89 17.38 -4.70
CA ILE A 83 -12.08 16.17 -4.63
C ILE A 83 -12.03 15.57 -6.04
N GLU A 84 -10.83 15.17 -6.45
CA GLU A 84 -10.62 14.38 -7.66
C GLU A 84 -10.16 12.99 -7.28
N THR A 85 -10.73 11.96 -7.90
CA THR A 85 -10.20 10.61 -7.83
C THR A 85 -9.75 10.14 -9.19
N GLY A 86 -8.85 9.16 -9.22
CA GLY A 86 -8.44 8.53 -10.46
C GLY A 86 -7.20 7.66 -10.31
N SER A 87 -7.05 6.70 -11.21
CA SER A 87 -5.86 5.86 -11.24
C SER A 87 -4.67 6.66 -11.81
N LEU A 88 -3.54 6.61 -11.13
CA LEU A 88 -2.32 7.34 -11.52
C LEU A 88 -1.83 6.93 -12.92
N ILE A 89 -1.97 5.66 -13.28
CA ILE A 89 -1.61 5.09 -14.59
C ILE A 89 -2.42 5.77 -15.69
N SER A 90 -3.73 5.83 -15.51
CA SER A 90 -4.65 6.43 -16.49
C SER A 90 -4.52 7.95 -16.54
N ILE A 91 -4.28 8.60 -15.39
CA ILE A 91 -4.06 10.06 -15.33
C ILE A 91 -2.82 10.44 -16.16
N LYS A 92 -1.68 9.79 -15.96
CA LYS A 92 -0.45 10.10 -16.70
C LYS A 92 -0.62 9.98 -18.22
N LYS A 93 -1.33 8.96 -18.71
CA LYS A 93 -1.56 8.76 -20.15
C LYS A 93 -2.52 9.76 -20.77
N ASN A 94 -3.60 10.10 -20.04
CA ASN A 94 -4.68 10.91 -20.59
C ASN A 94 -4.49 12.41 -20.39
N VAL A 95 -3.48 12.84 -19.60
CA VAL A 95 -3.21 14.24 -19.25
C VAL A 95 -1.80 14.70 -19.64
N GLN A 96 -1.13 14.02 -20.59
CA GLN A 96 0.23 14.42 -21.02
C GLN A 96 0.31 15.87 -21.52
N ASP A 97 -0.79 16.39 -22.08
CA ASP A 97 -0.85 17.74 -22.66
C ASP A 97 -1.69 18.73 -21.82
N ILE A 98 -2.02 18.40 -20.56
CA ILE A 98 -2.86 19.25 -19.69
C ILE A 98 -2.03 19.88 -18.59
N LEU A 99 -2.21 21.18 -18.39
CA LEU A 99 -1.63 21.91 -17.28
C LEU A 99 -2.21 21.37 -15.95
N ILE A 100 -1.36 20.69 -15.16
CA ILE A 100 -1.75 20.22 -13.83
C ILE A 100 -1.92 21.42 -12.91
N PRO A 101 -3.07 21.59 -12.24
CA PRO A 101 -3.27 22.67 -11.29
C PRO A 101 -2.24 22.62 -10.17
N SER A 102 -1.68 23.79 -9.81
CA SER A 102 -0.76 23.94 -8.67
C SER A 102 -1.50 23.97 -7.32
N GLU A 103 -2.82 24.09 -7.37
CA GLU A 103 -3.73 24.28 -6.23
C GLU A 103 -4.19 22.94 -5.60
N GLU A 104 -3.71 21.80 -6.11
CA GLU A 104 -4.09 20.47 -5.61
C GLU A 104 -3.18 19.95 -4.49
N ARG A 105 -3.77 19.25 -3.54
CA ARG A 105 -3.07 18.43 -2.56
C ARG A 105 -3.26 16.95 -2.89
N LYS A 106 -2.19 16.26 -3.28
CA LYS A 106 -2.24 14.82 -3.59
C LYS A 106 -2.28 13.98 -2.32
N ILE A 107 -3.23 13.05 -2.28
CA ILE A 107 -3.38 12.07 -1.21
C ILE A 107 -3.30 10.69 -1.88
N SER A 108 -2.41 9.82 -1.38
CA SER A 108 -2.35 8.43 -1.83
C SER A 108 -3.33 7.59 -1.02
N MET A 109 -4.26 6.91 -1.71
CA MET A 109 -5.10 5.89 -1.08
C MET A 109 -4.35 4.55 -1.08
N TYR A 110 -4.26 3.97 0.10
CA TYR A 110 -3.73 2.62 0.31
C TYR A 110 -4.89 1.64 0.53
N PRO A 111 -4.69 0.33 0.38
CA PRO A 111 -5.64 -0.66 0.91
C PRO A 111 -5.94 -0.39 2.38
N MET A 112 -7.11 -0.82 2.85
CA MET A 112 -7.48 -0.69 4.27
C MET A 112 -6.37 -1.22 5.17
N ASP A 113 -6.01 -0.46 6.16
CA ASP A 113 -5.07 -0.90 7.18
C ASP A 113 -5.72 -1.88 8.19
N TYR A 114 -4.95 -2.34 9.17
CA TYR A 114 -5.46 -3.30 10.14
C TYR A 114 -6.56 -2.70 11.04
N GLU A 115 -6.47 -1.43 11.38
CA GLU A 115 -7.49 -0.74 12.17
C GLU A 115 -8.81 -0.60 11.37
N GLU A 116 -8.73 -0.17 10.12
CA GLU A 116 -9.89 -0.05 9.22
C GLU A 116 -10.52 -1.42 8.94
N PHE A 117 -9.71 -2.47 8.79
CA PHE A 117 -10.21 -3.84 8.67
C PHE A 117 -10.97 -4.28 9.94
N LEU A 118 -10.44 -3.99 11.14
CA LEU A 118 -11.13 -4.28 12.39
C LEU A 118 -12.46 -3.54 12.49
N TRP A 119 -12.51 -2.26 12.09
CA TRP A 119 -13.77 -1.50 12.04
C TRP A 119 -14.78 -2.15 11.10
N ALA A 120 -14.35 -2.59 9.94
CA ALA A 120 -15.21 -3.24 8.95
C ALA A 120 -15.82 -4.55 9.48
N ILE A 121 -15.09 -5.31 10.29
CA ILE A 121 -15.61 -6.53 10.94
C ILE A 121 -16.30 -6.26 12.30
N GLY A 122 -16.50 -4.99 12.68
CA GLY A 122 -17.25 -4.57 13.86
C GLY A 122 -16.42 -4.35 15.14
N ASP A 123 -15.09 -4.43 15.09
CA ASP A 123 -14.22 -4.15 16.24
C ASP A 123 -13.65 -2.73 16.15
N THR A 124 -14.31 -1.76 16.78
CA THR A 124 -13.91 -0.35 16.79
C THR A 124 -13.06 0.04 18.01
N VAL A 125 -12.71 -0.92 18.88
CA VAL A 125 -12.14 -0.63 20.20
C VAL A 125 -10.71 -1.16 20.35
N SER A 126 -10.42 -2.34 19.78
CA SER A 126 -9.17 -3.07 20.06
C SER A 126 -7.92 -2.25 19.72
N THR A 127 -7.87 -1.58 18.57
CA THR A 127 -6.67 -0.84 18.14
C THR A 127 -6.34 0.30 19.10
N SER A 128 -7.33 1.08 19.55
CA SER A 128 -7.12 2.18 20.47
C SER A 128 -6.61 1.72 21.85
N LEU A 129 -7.05 0.56 22.32
CA LEU A 129 -6.57 -0.03 23.57
C LEU A 129 -5.17 -0.60 23.43
N VAL A 130 -4.88 -1.30 22.33
CA VAL A 130 -3.55 -1.83 22.02
C VAL A 130 -2.53 -0.69 21.89
N LYS A 131 -2.92 0.43 21.27
CA LYS A 131 -2.07 1.62 21.19
C LYS A 131 -1.69 2.17 22.57
N LYS A 132 -2.62 2.25 23.50
CA LYS A 132 -2.33 2.67 24.88
C LYS A 132 -1.33 1.75 25.57
N LEU A 133 -1.46 0.43 25.38
CA LEU A 133 -0.52 -0.55 25.93
C LEU A 133 0.87 -0.42 25.30
N PHE A 134 0.93 -0.21 23.97
CA PHE A 134 2.18 0.05 23.25
C PHE A 134 2.88 1.31 23.80
N GLU A 135 2.16 2.42 23.93
CA GLU A 135 2.69 3.69 24.46
C GLU A 135 3.16 3.55 25.90
N ALA A 136 2.48 2.73 26.71
CA ALA A 136 2.85 2.42 28.09
C ALA A 136 3.98 1.38 28.20
N GLY A 137 4.39 0.72 27.12
CA GLY A 137 5.36 -0.37 27.12
C GLY A 137 4.89 -1.61 27.89
N GLN A 138 3.56 -1.85 27.93
CA GLN A 138 2.95 -2.92 28.70
C GLN A 138 2.52 -4.09 27.80
N ALA A 139 2.88 -5.31 28.24
CA ALA A 139 2.43 -6.55 27.57
C ALA A 139 0.91 -6.75 27.70
N LEU A 140 0.30 -7.36 26.66
CA LEU A 140 -1.13 -7.67 26.67
C LEU A 140 -1.46 -8.93 27.46
N GLY A 141 -0.49 -9.80 27.65
CA GLY A 141 -0.68 -11.17 28.12
C GLY A 141 -0.93 -12.18 27.01
N GLU A 142 -0.45 -13.39 27.21
CA GLU A 142 -0.38 -14.43 26.17
C GLU A 142 -1.72 -14.73 25.50
N LYS A 143 -2.81 -14.76 26.27
CA LYS A 143 -4.15 -15.06 25.75
C LYS A 143 -4.64 -13.99 24.77
N MET A 144 -4.46 -12.72 25.12
CA MET A 144 -4.90 -11.60 24.29
C MET A 144 -3.98 -11.47 23.07
N ASN A 145 -2.67 -11.59 23.24
CA ASN A 145 -1.72 -11.59 22.11
C ASN A 145 -2.07 -12.67 21.08
N ARG A 146 -2.40 -13.91 21.52
CA ARG A 146 -2.82 -14.98 20.60
C ARG A 146 -4.10 -14.65 19.84
N LYS A 147 -5.07 -14.01 20.49
CA LYS A 147 -6.32 -13.57 19.85
C LYS A 147 -6.01 -12.54 18.76
N LEU A 148 -5.30 -11.47 19.11
CA LEU A 148 -4.97 -10.40 18.15
C LEU A 148 -4.08 -10.87 17.01
N LEU A 149 -3.15 -11.79 17.25
CA LEU A 149 -2.36 -12.42 16.18
C LEU A 149 -3.23 -13.23 15.22
N ARG A 150 -4.25 -13.91 15.71
CA ARG A 150 -5.20 -14.62 14.86
C ARG A 150 -5.99 -13.64 13.98
N ASP A 151 -6.50 -12.58 14.59
CA ASP A 151 -7.26 -11.54 13.89
C ASP A 151 -6.37 -10.81 12.87
N PHE A 152 -5.11 -10.56 13.20
CA PHE A 152 -4.12 -9.99 12.28
C PHE A 152 -3.77 -10.93 11.12
N ARG A 153 -3.64 -12.23 11.37
CA ARG A 153 -3.46 -13.22 10.29
C ARG A 153 -4.67 -13.28 9.37
N LEU A 154 -5.88 -13.13 9.92
CA LEU A 154 -7.09 -13.01 9.13
C LEU A 154 -6.99 -11.80 8.18
N TYR A 155 -6.58 -10.63 8.70
CA TYR A 155 -6.32 -9.46 7.89
C TYR A 155 -5.27 -9.73 6.79
N MET A 156 -4.15 -10.38 7.12
CA MET A 156 -3.13 -10.74 6.13
C MET A 156 -3.68 -11.63 5.01
N LEU A 157 -4.66 -12.49 5.30
CA LEU A 157 -5.26 -13.43 4.35
C LEU A 157 -6.35 -12.80 3.49
N VAL A 158 -7.23 -12.02 4.09
CA VAL A 158 -8.30 -11.30 3.37
C VAL A 158 -7.71 -10.14 2.58
N GLY A 159 -6.79 -9.40 3.19
CA GLY A 159 -6.23 -8.17 2.68
C GLY A 159 -7.03 -6.94 3.09
N GLY A 160 -6.58 -5.78 2.62
CA GLY A 160 -7.22 -4.49 2.82
C GLY A 160 -8.00 -3.98 1.60
N MET A 161 -8.14 -4.79 0.53
CA MET A 161 -8.94 -4.37 -0.62
C MET A 161 -10.42 -4.36 -0.24
N PRO A 162 -11.13 -3.21 -0.31
CA PRO A 162 -12.51 -3.09 0.20
C PRO A 162 -13.47 -4.14 -0.34
N GLN A 163 -13.36 -4.50 -1.62
CA GLN A 163 -14.19 -5.54 -2.24
C GLN A 163 -13.94 -6.93 -1.61
N ALA A 164 -12.69 -7.25 -1.30
CA ALA A 164 -12.32 -8.53 -0.68
C ALA A 164 -12.80 -8.59 0.79
N VAL A 165 -12.69 -7.48 1.50
CA VAL A 165 -13.18 -7.34 2.89
C VAL A 165 -14.70 -7.46 2.93
N ASP A 166 -15.42 -6.78 2.06
CA ASP A 166 -16.88 -6.85 1.95
C ASP A 166 -17.36 -8.27 1.63
N GLU A 167 -16.70 -8.96 0.67
CA GLU A 167 -17.04 -10.35 0.35
C GLU A 167 -16.78 -11.29 1.55
N TYR A 168 -15.72 -11.05 2.32
CA TYR A 168 -15.46 -11.80 3.55
C TYR A 168 -16.55 -11.60 4.59
N ILE A 169 -16.95 -10.35 4.84
CA ILE A 169 -18.01 -10.01 5.81
C ILE A 169 -19.33 -10.66 5.42
N LYS A 170 -19.71 -10.60 4.14
CA LYS A 170 -20.96 -11.15 3.63
C LYS A 170 -21.02 -12.68 3.68
N THR A 171 -19.91 -13.35 3.45
CA THR A 171 -19.94 -14.80 3.15
C THR A 171 -19.12 -15.65 4.10
N ASN A 172 -18.17 -15.08 4.81
CA ASN A 172 -17.17 -15.80 5.62
C ASN A 172 -16.52 -16.98 4.86
N ASN A 173 -16.29 -16.80 3.55
CA ASN A 173 -15.82 -17.84 2.64
C ASN A 173 -14.56 -17.40 1.88
N PHE A 174 -13.41 -17.96 2.25
CA PHE A 174 -12.13 -17.63 1.63
C PHE A 174 -12.05 -17.92 0.12
N ARG A 175 -12.78 -18.91 -0.39
CA ARG A 175 -12.81 -19.21 -1.82
C ARG A 175 -13.45 -18.05 -2.60
N LYS A 176 -14.51 -17.43 -2.07
CA LYS A 176 -15.14 -16.27 -2.69
C LYS A 176 -14.26 -15.04 -2.59
N VAL A 177 -13.63 -14.83 -1.44
CA VAL A 177 -12.63 -13.76 -1.26
C VAL A 177 -11.46 -13.92 -2.23
N ASP A 178 -10.97 -15.15 -2.43
CA ASP A 178 -9.90 -15.43 -3.40
C ASP A 178 -10.33 -15.11 -4.84
N ALA A 179 -11.56 -15.42 -5.21
CA ALA A 179 -12.10 -15.07 -6.53
C ALA A 179 -12.07 -13.54 -6.75
N VAL A 180 -12.57 -12.75 -5.80
CA VAL A 180 -12.52 -11.29 -5.88
C VAL A 180 -11.08 -10.77 -6.00
N LYS A 181 -10.13 -11.33 -5.24
CA LYS A 181 -8.72 -10.93 -5.33
C LYS A 181 -8.08 -11.29 -6.67
N ARG A 182 -8.47 -12.42 -7.27
CA ARG A 182 -8.04 -12.79 -8.64
C ARG A 182 -8.56 -11.83 -9.68
N ASP A 183 -9.80 -11.39 -9.56
CA ASP A 183 -10.37 -10.37 -10.44
C ASP A 183 -9.59 -9.05 -10.34
N ILE A 184 -9.24 -8.62 -9.11
CA ILE A 184 -8.40 -7.42 -8.90
C ILE A 184 -7.01 -7.59 -9.55
N LEU A 185 -6.35 -8.76 -9.36
CA LEU A 185 -5.05 -9.04 -9.98
C LEU A 185 -5.14 -9.02 -11.52
N SER A 186 -6.23 -9.55 -12.09
CA SER A 186 -6.47 -9.50 -13.54
C SER A 186 -6.60 -8.06 -14.05
N LEU A 187 -7.30 -7.19 -13.31
CA LEU A 187 -7.37 -5.76 -13.65
C LEU A 187 -6.00 -5.09 -13.62
N TYR A 188 -5.14 -5.43 -12.65
CA TYR A 188 -3.75 -4.92 -12.62
C TYR A 188 -2.96 -5.36 -13.85
N GLU A 189 -3.10 -6.63 -14.27
CA GLU A 189 -2.44 -7.12 -15.48
C GLU A 189 -2.89 -6.38 -16.74
N ASP A 190 -4.17 -6.08 -16.85
CA ASP A 190 -4.70 -5.31 -17.98
C ASP A 190 -4.20 -3.87 -17.97
N ASP A 191 -4.05 -3.27 -16.82
CA ASP A 191 -3.46 -1.94 -16.69
C ASP A 191 -1.96 -1.96 -17.03
N PHE A 192 -1.22 -2.99 -16.62
CA PHE A 192 0.19 -3.15 -16.99
C PHE A 192 0.38 -3.31 -18.50
N LYS A 193 -0.51 -4.04 -19.19
CA LYS A 193 -0.49 -4.17 -20.66
C LYS A 193 -0.70 -2.83 -21.37
N LYS A 194 -1.46 -1.91 -20.78
CA LYS A 194 -1.61 -0.55 -21.30
C LYS A 194 -0.31 0.24 -21.26
N ILE A 195 0.57 -0.02 -20.29
CA ILE A 195 1.87 0.65 -20.13
C ILE A 195 2.94 -0.06 -20.97
N ASP A 196 3.03 -1.37 -20.83
CA ASP A 196 4.02 -2.22 -21.50
C ASP A 196 3.34 -3.38 -22.23
N ALA A 197 3.06 -3.16 -23.52
CA ALA A 197 2.38 -4.15 -24.37
C ALA A 197 3.18 -5.46 -24.53
N ILE A 198 4.49 -5.46 -24.22
CA ILE A 198 5.34 -6.67 -24.24
C ILE A 198 5.09 -7.54 -23.01
N GLY A 199 4.49 -6.98 -21.95
CA GLY A 199 4.11 -7.73 -20.75
C GLY A 199 5.20 -7.89 -19.68
N ARG A 200 6.33 -7.15 -19.79
CA ARG A 200 7.43 -7.23 -18.81
C ARG A 200 7.01 -6.78 -17.42
N LEU A 201 6.10 -5.77 -17.31
CA LEU A 201 5.57 -5.32 -16.02
C LEU A 201 4.81 -6.44 -15.32
N SER A 202 3.96 -7.18 -16.04
CA SER A 202 3.23 -8.32 -15.48
C SER A 202 4.19 -9.42 -15.00
N VAL A 203 5.23 -9.73 -15.78
CA VAL A 203 6.24 -10.73 -15.41
C VAL A 203 7.03 -10.30 -14.16
N LEU A 204 7.42 -9.03 -14.05
CA LEU A 204 8.08 -8.49 -12.86
C LEU A 204 7.17 -8.54 -11.63
N PHE A 205 5.91 -8.18 -11.80
CA PHE A 205 4.92 -8.22 -10.72
C PHE A 205 4.67 -9.65 -10.22
N ASP A 206 4.42 -10.59 -11.11
CA ASP A 206 4.15 -11.99 -10.80
C ASP A 206 5.33 -12.69 -10.11
N ALA A 207 6.55 -12.25 -10.38
CA ALA A 207 7.74 -12.83 -9.76
C ALA A 207 7.98 -12.39 -8.31
N ILE A 208 7.27 -11.37 -7.79
CA ILE A 208 7.53 -10.81 -6.45
C ILE A 208 7.52 -11.88 -5.35
N PRO A 209 6.50 -12.76 -5.22
CA PRO A 209 6.50 -13.77 -4.17
C PRO A 209 7.71 -14.72 -4.25
N ALA A 210 8.08 -15.15 -5.46
CA ALA A 210 9.21 -16.04 -5.66
C ALA A 210 10.56 -15.36 -5.36
N GLN A 211 10.69 -14.07 -5.64
CA GLN A 211 11.90 -13.30 -5.35
C GLN A 211 12.08 -13.09 -3.84
N LEU A 212 11.01 -12.78 -3.10
CA LEU A 212 11.04 -12.65 -1.64
C LEU A 212 11.33 -13.99 -0.97
N ASN A 213 10.75 -15.09 -1.45
CA ASN A 213 10.98 -16.44 -0.90
C ASN A 213 12.43 -16.93 -1.06
N LYS A 214 13.17 -16.44 -2.05
CA LYS A 214 14.59 -16.81 -2.25
C LYS A 214 15.52 -16.24 -1.18
N ASN A 215 15.05 -15.42 -0.25
CA ASN A 215 15.87 -14.68 0.74
C ASN A 215 17.04 -13.92 0.07
N ALA A 216 16.83 -13.46 -1.15
CA ALA A 216 17.83 -12.68 -1.86
C ALA A 216 17.88 -11.26 -1.29
N SER A 217 19.08 -10.71 -1.12
CA SER A 217 19.29 -9.36 -0.59
C SER A 217 18.74 -8.24 -1.47
N ARG A 218 18.17 -8.58 -2.63
CA ARG A 218 17.55 -7.65 -3.59
C ARG A 218 16.68 -8.41 -4.59
N TYR A 219 15.76 -7.70 -5.22
CA TYR A 219 15.02 -8.19 -6.38
C TYR A 219 15.99 -8.39 -7.57
N GLN A 220 16.02 -9.60 -8.12
CA GLN A 220 16.96 -9.97 -9.19
C GLN A 220 16.26 -9.92 -10.56
N ILE A 221 16.29 -8.76 -11.22
CA ILE A 221 15.65 -8.56 -12.52
C ILE A 221 16.13 -9.57 -13.57
N SER A 222 17.45 -9.82 -13.63
CA SER A 222 18.05 -10.76 -14.58
C SER A 222 17.64 -12.21 -14.39
N SER A 223 17.08 -12.57 -13.23
CA SER A 223 16.51 -13.92 -13.01
C SER A 223 15.04 -14.04 -13.40
N VAL A 224 14.42 -12.94 -13.79
CA VAL A 224 12.99 -12.83 -14.16
C VAL A 224 12.85 -12.50 -15.64
N LEU A 225 13.69 -11.58 -16.13
CA LEU A 225 13.75 -11.17 -17.53
C LEU A 225 15.16 -11.47 -18.05
N ASP A 226 15.28 -11.97 -19.28
CA ASP A 226 16.57 -12.21 -19.94
C ASP A 226 17.35 -10.92 -20.29
N SER A 227 17.03 -9.82 -19.61
CA SER A 227 17.63 -8.50 -19.81
C SER A 227 18.20 -7.96 -18.50
N GLY A 228 19.42 -7.43 -18.57
CA GLY A 228 20.04 -6.74 -17.44
C GLY A 228 19.49 -5.32 -17.22
N TRP A 229 20.16 -4.55 -16.35
CA TRP A 229 19.86 -3.15 -16.13
C TRP A 229 19.99 -2.32 -17.40
N SER A 230 18.99 -1.47 -17.64
CA SER A 230 18.97 -0.47 -18.70
C SER A 230 18.10 0.70 -18.28
N ASP A 231 18.22 1.86 -18.93
CA ASP A 231 17.34 3.02 -18.66
C ASP A 231 15.87 2.65 -18.81
N LYS A 232 15.55 1.84 -19.82
CA LYS A 232 14.19 1.32 -20.02
C LYS A 232 13.70 0.46 -18.84
N MET A 233 14.59 -0.26 -18.16
CA MET A 233 14.23 -1.03 -16.97
C MET A 233 13.93 -0.11 -15.78
N LEU A 234 14.68 0.96 -15.61
CA LEU A 234 14.41 1.99 -14.60
C LEU A 234 13.05 2.65 -14.83
N GLU A 235 12.70 2.94 -16.08
CA GLU A 235 11.37 3.45 -16.45
C GLU A 235 10.26 2.46 -16.05
N LEU A 236 10.41 1.17 -16.38
CA LEU A 236 9.42 0.16 -16.02
C LEU A 236 9.25 0.01 -14.49
N ILE A 237 10.34 0.05 -13.74
CA ILE A 237 10.28 0.01 -12.26
C ILE A 237 9.62 1.28 -11.71
N ALA A 238 9.89 2.44 -12.30
CA ALA A 238 9.23 3.69 -11.92
C ALA A 238 7.72 3.64 -12.21
N GLU A 239 7.31 3.14 -13.38
CA GLU A 239 5.89 2.96 -13.72
C GLU A 239 5.20 1.98 -12.77
N LEU A 240 5.87 0.85 -12.43
CA LEU A 240 5.33 -0.12 -11.48
C LEU A 240 5.18 0.48 -10.07
N LYS A 241 6.13 1.28 -9.62
CA LYS A 241 6.04 2.03 -8.36
C LYS A 241 4.90 3.05 -8.38
N ASP A 242 4.78 3.79 -9.46
CA ASP A 242 3.77 4.83 -9.63
C ASP A 242 2.35 4.25 -9.76
N SER A 243 2.22 3.00 -10.23
CA SER A 243 0.92 2.29 -10.25
C SER A 243 0.32 2.10 -8.86
N LYS A 244 1.12 2.23 -7.79
CA LYS A 244 0.75 1.94 -6.39
C LYS A 244 0.34 0.48 -6.12
N THR A 245 0.51 -0.41 -7.09
CA THR A 245 0.26 -1.85 -6.90
C THR A 245 1.41 -2.54 -6.15
N VAL A 246 2.60 -1.93 -6.20
CA VAL A 246 3.79 -2.41 -5.49
C VAL A 246 4.40 -1.35 -4.59
N LEU A 247 5.11 -1.82 -3.58
CA LEU A 247 5.92 -1.02 -2.68
C LEU A 247 7.39 -1.37 -2.92
N ILE A 248 8.25 -0.36 -3.04
CA ILE A 248 9.67 -0.56 -3.26
C ILE A 248 10.45 -0.11 -2.03
N SER A 249 11.20 -1.04 -1.45
CA SER A 249 12.18 -0.75 -0.40
C SER A 249 13.56 -0.66 -1.04
N TYR A 250 14.19 0.51 -0.97
CA TYR A 250 15.50 0.74 -1.56
C TYR A 250 16.62 0.44 -0.56
N HIS A 251 17.73 -0.11 -1.07
CA HIS A 251 18.95 -0.20 -0.29
C HIS A 251 19.53 1.21 -0.06
N THR A 252 19.95 1.51 1.15
CA THR A 252 20.75 2.71 1.40
C THR A 252 22.24 2.34 1.44
N ASN A 253 23.09 3.15 0.79
CA ASN A 253 24.56 2.91 0.81
C ASN A 253 25.22 3.40 2.10
N ASP A 254 24.61 4.37 2.79
CA ASP A 254 25.03 4.82 4.12
C ASP A 254 23.78 4.91 5.03
N PRO A 255 23.69 4.08 6.08
CA PRO A 255 22.56 4.13 6.99
C PRO A 255 22.71 5.34 7.94
N ASN A 256 22.04 6.43 7.59
CA ASN A 256 21.93 7.65 8.38
C ASN A 256 20.51 8.23 8.24
N ALA A 257 20.20 9.29 8.98
CA ALA A 257 18.87 9.90 8.95
C ALA A 257 18.47 10.47 7.56
N GLY A 258 19.43 10.70 6.68
CA GLY A 258 19.23 11.17 5.30
C GLY A 258 19.29 10.05 4.27
N MET A 259 18.68 8.89 4.52
CA MET A 259 18.73 7.70 3.64
C MET A 259 18.33 7.98 2.20
N ALA A 260 17.39 8.90 1.97
CA ALA A 260 16.95 9.28 0.63
C ALA A 260 18.08 9.79 -0.27
N ASN A 261 19.10 10.45 0.30
CA ASN A 261 20.27 10.95 -0.41
C ASN A 261 21.27 9.84 -0.78
N ASN A 262 21.20 8.70 -0.09
CA ASN A 262 22.12 7.56 -0.25
C ASN A 262 21.42 6.33 -0.86
N LYS A 263 20.27 6.55 -1.48
CA LYS A 263 19.44 5.52 -2.08
C LYS A 263 20.11 4.90 -3.31
N ASP A 264 20.22 3.57 -3.33
CA ASP A 264 20.68 2.81 -4.48
C ASP A 264 19.48 2.38 -5.33
N LEU A 265 19.29 3.03 -6.48
CA LEU A 265 18.18 2.73 -7.39
C LEU A 265 18.30 1.35 -8.05
N THR A 266 19.48 0.73 -8.03
CA THR A 266 19.75 -0.58 -8.64
C THR A 266 19.62 -1.73 -7.64
N LYS A 267 19.47 -1.40 -6.36
CA LYS A 267 19.32 -2.35 -5.27
C LYS A 267 18.02 -2.08 -4.51
N PHE A 268 17.04 -2.94 -4.69
CA PHE A 268 15.73 -2.79 -4.04
C PHE A 268 15.07 -4.15 -3.81
N LYS A 269 14.12 -4.18 -2.89
CA LYS A 269 13.12 -5.23 -2.74
C LYS A 269 11.77 -4.72 -3.21
N MET A 270 10.93 -5.58 -3.77
CA MET A 270 9.54 -5.27 -4.11
C MET A 270 8.59 -6.07 -3.23
N PHE A 271 7.55 -5.39 -2.76
CA PHE A 271 6.44 -5.95 -1.99
C PHE A 271 5.13 -5.59 -2.69
N LEU A 272 4.08 -6.35 -2.50
CA LEU A 272 2.75 -5.94 -2.93
C LEU A 272 2.16 -4.89 -1.97
N CYS A 273 1.37 -3.97 -2.51
CA CYS A 273 0.66 -2.98 -1.71
C CYS A 273 -0.38 -3.59 -0.76
N ASP A 274 -0.83 -4.81 -1.06
CA ASP A 274 -1.81 -5.56 -0.26
C ASP A 274 -1.36 -6.99 -0.02
N THR A 275 -1.33 -7.40 1.26
CA THR A 275 -0.85 -8.73 1.65
C THR A 275 -1.86 -9.82 1.29
N GLY A 276 -3.16 -9.53 1.25
CA GLY A 276 -4.16 -10.49 0.78
C GLY A 276 -3.99 -10.82 -0.70
N LEU A 277 -3.73 -9.81 -1.54
CA LEU A 277 -3.38 -10.02 -2.95
C LEU A 277 -2.07 -10.81 -3.09
N PHE A 278 -1.08 -10.53 -2.23
CA PHE A 278 0.17 -11.28 -2.20
C PHE A 278 -0.06 -12.78 -1.96
N VAL A 279 -0.92 -13.14 -1.00
CA VAL A 279 -1.29 -14.53 -0.73
C VAL A 279 -1.93 -15.18 -1.95
N THR A 280 -2.86 -14.51 -2.63
CA THR A 280 -3.49 -15.03 -3.84
C THR A 280 -2.47 -15.19 -4.98
N LEU A 281 -1.57 -14.23 -5.16
CA LEU A 281 -0.52 -14.29 -6.18
C LEU A 281 0.46 -15.46 -5.96
N MET A 282 0.75 -15.83 -4.70
CA MET A 282 1.58 -17.00 -4.38
C MET A 282 0.99 -18.32 -4.91
N PHE A 283 -0.31 -18.40 -5.10
CA PHE A 283 -1.04 -19.58 -5.59
C PHE A 283 -1.71 -19.31 -6.94
N LYS A 284 -1.13 -18.40 -7.74
CA LYS A 284 -1.68 -18.01 -9.05
C LYS A 284 -1.76 -19.19 -10.04
N ASP A 285 -0.88 -20.18 -9.91
CA ASP A 285 -0.82 -21.40 -10.72
C ASP A 285 -2.00 -22.36 -10.50
N LYS A 286 -2.83 -22.09 -9.49
CA LYS A 286 -4.02 -22.90 -9.17
C LYS A 286 -5.29 -22.16 -9.56
N ASP A 287 -6.34 -22.90 -9.91
CA ASP A 287 -7.65 -22.32 -10.25
C ASP A 287 -8.23 -21.48 -9.11
N PHE A 288 -7.94 -21.88 -7.88
CA PHE A 288 -8.28 -21.12 -6.66
C PHE A 288 -7.35 -21.52 -5.51
N THR A 289 -7.22 -20.64 -4.53
CA THR A 289 -6.54 -20.95 -3.28
C THR A 289 -7.53 -21.69 -2.37
N GLU A 290 -7.28 -22.96 -2.10
CA GLU A 290 -8.19 -23.79 -1.31
C GLU A 290 -8.37 -23.26 0.12
N ASN A 291 -9.58 -23.36 0.67
CA ASN A 291 -9.84 -22.98 2.06
C ASN A 291 -8.87 -23.62 3.05
N ILE A 292 -8.45 -24.86 2.79
CA ILE A 292 -7.48 -25.57 3.65
C ILE A 292 -6.11 -24.87 3.68
N ILE A 293 -5.70 -24.19 2.61
CA ILE A 293 -4.47 -23.40 2.58
C ILE A 293 -4.62 -22.17 3.47
N TYR A 294 -5.75 -21.48 3.36
CA TYR A 294 -6.07 -20.35 4.24
C TYR A 294 -6.11 -20.75 5.71
N GLU A 295 -6.76 -21.89 6.04
CA GLU A 295 -6.81 -22.41 7.40
C GLU A 295 -5.42 -22.75 7.94
N LYS A 296 -4.55 -23.33 7.11
CA LYS A 296 -3.17 -23.64 7.50
C LYS A 296 -2.35 -22.37 7.75
N LEU A 297 -2.50 -21.34 6.92
CA LEU A 297 -1.87 -20.03 7.12
C LEU A 297 -2.38 -19.37 8.40
N LEU A 298 -3.69 -19.37 8.61
CA LEU A 298 -4.33 -18.78 9.81
C LEU A 298 -3.86 -19.45 11.10
N ASN A 299 -3.64 -20.76 11.07
CA ASN A 299 -3.22 -21.55 12.23
C ASN A 299 -1.69 -21.72 12.34
N ASP A 300 -0.90 -21.05 11.49
CA ASP A 300 0.57 -21.16 11.46
C ASP A 300 1.08 -22.60 11.23
N LYS A 301 0.32 -23.39 10.49
CA LYS A 301 0.61 -24.84 10.23
C LYS A 301 1.13 -25.12 8.83
N LEU A 302 1.29 -24.10 8.00
CA LEU A 302 1.94 -24.30 6.70
C LEU A 302 3.44 -24.56 6.94
N SER A 303 3.96 -25.60 6.30
CA SER A 303 5.40 -25.94 6.32
C SER A 303 6.28 -24.91 5.57
N THR A 304 5.68 -23.90 4.99
CA THR A 304 6.33 -22.82 4.26
C THR A 304 6.90 -21.80 5.24
N ASN A 305 8.10 -21.32 4.99
CA ASN A 305 8.66 -20.18 5.72
C ASN A 305 7.81 -18.93 5.40
N LEU A 306 7.04 -18.45 6.36
CA LEU A 306 6.15 -17.29 6.21
C LEU A 306 6.86 -15.96 6.48
N GLY A 307 8.18 -15.95 6.64
CA GLY A 307 8.95 -14.73 6.93
C GLY A 307 8.66 -13.62 5.94
N TYR A 308 8.73 -13.93 4.65
CA TYR A 308 8.47 -12.95 3.58
C TYR A 308 7.02 -12.41 3.55
N LEU A 309 6.03 -13.16 4.06
CA LEU A 309 4.67 -12.69 4.19
C LEU A 309 4.56 -11.62 5.30
N TYR A 310 5.27 -11.83 6.42
CA TYR A 310 5.37 -10.84 7.48
C TYR A 310 6.19 -9.61 7.03
N GLU A 311 7.23 -9.79 6.22
CA GLU A 311 7.93 -8.65 5.61
C GLU A 311 6.99 -7.83 4.71
N ASN A 312 6.14 -8.50 3.90
CA ASN A 312 5.20 -7.80 3.03
C ASN A 312 4.17 -6.98 3.84
N VAL A 313 3.56 -7.56 4.88
CA VAL A 313 2.57 -6.80 5.65
C VAL A 313 3.20 -5.66 6.44
N VAL A 314 4.43 -5.80 6.93
CA VAL A 314 5.14 -4.70 7.59
C VAL A 314 5.50 -3.61 6.57
N ALA A 315 5.94 -3.96 5.35
CA ALA A 315 6.16 -3.00 4.27
C ALA A 315 4.87 -2.22 3.96
N GLN A 316 3.73 -2.91 3.85
CA GLN A 316 2.40 -2.32 3.65
C GLN A 316 2.05 -1.32 4.75
N ILE A 317 2.18 -1.71 6.02
CA ILE A 317 1.91 -0.87 7.18
C ILE A 317 2.81 0.37 7.20
N LEU A 318 4.12 0.20 7.04
CA LEU A 318 5.06 1.31 7.07
C LEU A 318 4.82 2.31 5.93
N ALA A 319 4.50 1.82 4.72
CA ALA A 319 4.19 2.67 3.58
C ALA A 319 2.87 3.43 3.77
N ALA A 320 1.82 2.78 4.28
CA ALA A 320 0.54 3.42 4.60
C ALA A 320 0.69 4.52 5.65
N ASN A 321 1.61 4.35 6.61
CA ASN A 321 2.00 5.37 7.60
C ASN A 321 2.86 6.51 7.01
N GLY A 322 3.06 6.55 5.68
CA GLY A 322 3.79 7.62 5.00
C GLY A 322 5.31 7.49 5.03
N ASN A 323 5.85 6.32 5.41
CA ASN A 323 7.29 6.11 5.40
C ASN A 323 7.78 5.70 4.01
N GLU A 324 8.87 6.31 3.54
CA GLU A 324 9.64 5.73 2.44
C GLU A 324 10.41 4.50 2.98
N LEU A 325 10.36 3.40 2.23
CA LEU A 325 10.91 2.13 2.67
C LEU A 325 12.39 2.04 2.31
N PHE A 326 13.21 1.74 3.29
CA PHE A 326 14.63 1.47 3.14
C PHE A 326 15.02 0.18 3.86
N TYR A 327 16.01 -0.52 3.33
CA TYR A 327 16.68 -1.64 3.98
C TYR A 327 18.20 -1.50 3.88
N TYR A 328 18.94 -2.32 4.62
CA TYR A 328 20.38 -2.27 4.60
C TYR A 328 21.02 -3.65 4.67
N THR A 329 22.05 -3.88 3.87
CA THR A 329 22.86 -5.09 3.91
C THR A 329 24.33 -4.75 4.12
N PHE A 330 25.02 -5.56 4.91
CA PHE A 330 26.45 -5.36 5.19
C PHE A 330 27.16 -6.71 5.37
N ALA A 331 28.48 -6.71 5.16
CA ALA A 331 29.27 -7.92 5.14
C ALA A 331 29.22 -8.70 6.46
N ASN A 332 29.04 -10.01 6.35
CA ASN A 332 29.21 -10.95 7.45
C ASN A 332 30.59 -11.62 7.31
N PRO A 333 31.54 -11.37 8.22
CA PRO A 333 32.90 -11.88 8.11
C PRO A 333 32.98 -13.42 8.25
N ILE A 334 31.94 -14.06 8.76
CA ILE A 334 31.92 -15.50 9.07
C ILE A 334 31.17 -16.30 8.01
N SER A 335 30.35 -15.63 7.16
CA SER A 335 29.46 -16.27 6.21
C SER A 335 29.51 -15.61 4.83
N LYS A 336 29.20 -16.37 3.79
CA LYS A 336 28.99 -15.83 2.43
C LYS A 336 27.71 -14.98 2.32
N HIS A 337 26.78 -15.11 3.28
CA HIS A 337 25.55 -14.33 3.34
C HIS A 337 25.78 -13.06 4.15
N ASN A 338 25.37 -11.92 3.60
CA ASN A 338 25.41 -10.65 4.31
C ASN A 338 24.46 -10.65 5.52
N TYR A 339 24.76 -9.81 6.50
CA TYR A 339 23.76 -9.36 7.45
C TYR A 339 22.77 -8.45 6.75
N GLU A 340 21.51 -8.47 7.18
CA GLU A 340 20.45 -7.65 6.64
C GLU A 340 19.61 -7.05 7.77
N ILE A 341 19.21 -5.80 7.60
CA ILE A 341 18.19 -5.12 8.38
C ILE A 341 16.98 -4.95 7.45
N ASP A 342 15.85 -5.54 7.80
CA ASP A 342 14.69 -5.65 6.92
C ASP A 342 14.11 -4.28 6.58
N PHE A 343 13.98 -3.38 7.57
CA PHE A 343 13.61 -1.99 7.34
C PHE A 343 14.40 -1.03 8.22
N LEU A 344 14.60 0.18 7.70
CA LEU A 344 15.17 1.30 8.41
C LEU A 344 14.20 2.48 8.38
N LEU A 345 13.86 3.02 9.55
CA LEU A 345 13.13 4.28 9.67
C LEU A 345 14.05 5.38 10.20
N ALA A 346 13.79 6.61 9.79
CA ALA A 346 14.43 7.80 10.37
C ALA A 346 13.45 8.48 11.32
N ARG A 347 13.88 8.72 12.56
CA ARG A 347 13.11 9.43 13.59
C ARG A 347 14.05 10.38 14.36
N LYS A 348 13.68 11.64 14.49
CA LYS A 348 14.46 12.65 15.24
C LYS A 348 15.95 12.68 14.85
N ASN A 349 16.25 12.67 13.54
CA ASN A 349 17.62 12.62 12.99
C ASN A 349 18.45 11.37 13.38
N LYS A 350 17.81 10.30 13.80
CA LYS A 350 18.42 9.02 14.10
C LYS A 350 17.69 7.86 13.41
N LEU A 351 18.32 6.70 13.40
CA LEU A 351 17.79 5.49 12.81
C LEU A 351 16.99 4.66 13.81
N CYS A 352 15.97 3.99 13.28
CA CYS A 352 15.25 2.94 13.97
C CYS A 352 15.29 1.69 13.08
N PRO A 353 16.29 0.78 13.25
CA PRO A 353 16.33 -0.48 12.55
C PRO A 353 15.22 -1.41 13.01
N ILE A 354 14.61 -2.12 12.06
CA ILE A 354 13.55 -3.09 12.27
C ILE A 354 14.00 -4.42 11.68
N GLU A 355 14.01 -5.47 12.49
CA GLU A 355 14.17 -6.86 12.07
C GLU A 355 12.85 -7.61 12.27
N ILE A 356 12.46 -8.47 11.32
CA ILE A 356 11.19 -9.20 11.34
C ILE A 356 11.47 -10.69 11.50
N LYS A 357 10.80 -11.31 12.46
CA LYS A 357 10.94 -12.75 12.75
C LYS A 357 9.58 -13.43 12.89
N SER A 358 9.23 -14.29 11.94
CA SER A 358 8.08 -15.19 12.07
C SER A 358 8.36 -16.32 13.08
N SER A 359 9.62 -16.74 13.18
CA SER A 359 10.13 -17.79 14.09
C SER A 359 11.59 -17.51 14.43
N GLY A 360 12.18 -18.28 15.36
CA GLY A 360 13.61 -18.16 15.69
C GLY A 360 14.02 -16.82 16.32
N TYR A 361 13.09 -16.11 16.95
CA TYR A 361 13.24 -14.76 17.47
C TYR A 361 14.27 -14.59 18.61
N LYS A 362 14.80 -15.68 19.16
CA LYS A 362 15.88 -15.64 20.18
C LYS A 362 17.24 -15.22 19.61
N THR A 363 17.38 -15.17 18.29
CA THR A 363 18.62 -14.80 17.61
C THR A 363 18.31 -13.66 16.64
N HIS A 364 18.84 -12.48 16.92
CA HIS A 364 18.71 -11.25 16.13
C HIS A 364 20.09 -10.66 15.80
N LYS A 365 20.99 -11.53 15.35
CA LYS A 365 22.42 -11.23 15.16
C LYS A 365 22.67 -10.06 14.20
N SER A 366 21.86 -9.92 13.13
CA SER A 366 21.98 -8.77 12.22
C SER A 366 21.75 -7.46 12.94
N LEU A 367 20.68 -7.40 13.74
CA LEU A 367 20.32 -6.22 14.53
C LEU A 367 21.38 -5.90 15.58
N ASP A 368 21.96 -6.92 16.24
CA ASP A 368 23.01 -6.73 17.25
C ASP A 368 24.29 -6.16 16.63
N VAL A 369 24.78 -6.77 15.54
CA VAL A 369 26.01 -6.32 14.87
C VAL A 369 25.80 -4.93 14.25
N PHE A 370 24.65 -4.67 13.65
CA PHE A 370 24.29 -3.34 13.14
C PHE A 370 24.32 -2.31 14.26
N SER A 371 23.74 -2.65 15.41
CA SER A 371 23.63 -1.76 16.56
C SER A 371 24.99 -1.43 17.19
N GLN A 372 25.91 -2.38 17.20
CA GLN A 372 27.28 -2.13 17.66
C GLN A 372 28.02 -1.21 16.69
N LYS A 373 27.87 -1.44 15.37
CA LYS A 373 28.58 -0.67 14.34
C LYS A 373 28.09 0.79 14.22
N TYR A 374 26.80 1.05 14.46
CA TYR A 374 26.15 2.34 14.25
C TYR A 374 25.49 2.88 15.53
N SER A 375 26.02 2.57 16.71
CA SER A 375 25.41 2.86 18.01
C SER A 375 25.07 4.34 18.23
N ASP A 376 25.89 5.25 17.72
CA ASP A 376 25.70 6.71 17.79
C ASP A 376 24.56 7.22 16.91
N ARG A 377 24.17 6.46 15.89
CA ARG A 377 23.13 6.81 14.92
C ARG A 377 21.75 6.26 15.27
N ILE A 378 21.63 5.37 16.26
CA ILE A 378 20.39 4.65 16.58
C ILE A 378 19.59 5.38 17.66
N LEU A 379 18.28 5.47 17.47
CA LEU A 379 17.32 5.96 18.46
C LEU A 379 16.64 4.81 19.19
N TRP A 380 15.99 3.93 18.43
CA TRP A 380 15.27 2.76 18.90
C TRP A 380 15.62 1.56 18.04
N LYS A 381 15.56 0.36 18.61
CA LYS A 381 15.73 -0.92 17.91
C LYS A 381 14.45 -1.73 18.03
N TYR A 382 13.96 -2.25 16.94
CA TYR A 382 12.71 -2.99 16.92
C TYR A 382 12.92 -4.40 16.39
N LEU A 383 12.39 -5.38 17.14
CA LEU A 383 12.20 -6.75 16.71
C LEU A 383 10.70 -6.99 16.56
N VAL A 384 10.20 -7.06 15.32
CA VAL A 384 8.81 -7.36 15.01
C VAL A 384 8.65 -8.87 14.91
N TYR A 385 7.76 -9.45 15.73
CA TYR A 385 7.66 -10.89 15.86
C TYR A 385 6.24 -11.37 16.21
N THR A 386 6.09 -12.65 16.55
CA THR A 386 4.78 -13.26 16.84
C THR A 386 4.50 -13.46 18.33
N LYS A 387 5.29 -12.87 19.21
CA LYS A 387 5.08 -12.93 20.66
C LYS A 387 4.61 -11.58 21.20
N ASP A 388 4.31 -11.53 22.47
CA ASP A 388 3.80 -10.34 23.15
C ASP A 388 4.86 -9.25 23.29
N LEU A 389 4.41 -8.01 23.51
CA LEU A 389 5.29 -6.86 23.71
C LEU A 389 6.23 -7.11 24.91
N CYS A 390 7.50 -6.98 24.67
CA CYS A 390 8.52 -7.02 25.72
C CYS A 390 9.73 -6.17 25.35
N LYS A 391 10.62 -6.00 26.30
CA LYS A 391 11.92 -5.37 26.08
C LYS A 391 13.03 -6.39 26.37
N ASP A 392 13.86 -6.66 25.37
CA ASP A 392 15.06 -7.48 25.53
C ASP A 392 16.29 -6.57 25.47
N GLN A 393 16.92 -6.33 26.61
CA GLN A 393 17.95 -5.32 26.81
C GLN A 393 17.48 -3.94 26.33
N ASP A 394 17.97 -3.45 25.20
CA ASP A 394 17.59 -2.18 24.58
C ASP A 394 16.76 -2.35 23.27
N ILE A 395 16.38 -3.60 22.96
CA ILE A 395 15.52 -3.94 21.83
C ILE A 395 14.06 -3.97 22.28
N ILE A 396 13.21 -3.25 21.56
CA ILE A 396 11.76 -3.29 21.74
C ILE A 396 11.23 -4.42 20.88
N CYS A 397 10.82 -5.53 21.51
CA CYS A 397 10.21 -6.66 20.83
C CYS A 397 8.69 -6.46 20.79
N LEU A 398 8.10 -6.33 19.62
CA LEU A 398 6.69 -6.01 19.47
C LEU A 398 5.97 -7.01 18.55
N PRO A 399 4.75 -7.41 18.91
CA PRO A 399 3.94 -8.25 18.04
C PRO A 399 3.65 -7.52 16.72
N VAL A 400 3.60 -8.26 15.61
CA VAL A 400 3.51 -7.70 14.26
C VAL A 400 2.33 -6.74 14.07
N TYR A 401 1.20 -6.97 14.72
CA TYR A 401 0.05 -6.06 14.65
C TYR A 401 0.30 -4.69 15.31
N MET A 402 1.34 -4.55 16.13
CA MET A 402 1.76 -3.26 16.70
C MET A 402 2.69 -2.47 15.77
N ALA A 403 3.16 -3.04 14.66
CA ALA A 403 3.98 -2.32 13.68
C ALA A 403 3.28 -1.07 13.12
N GLN A 404 1.96 -1.02 13.17
CA GLN A 404 1.16 0.15 12.78
C GLN A 404 1.38 1.40 13.66
N PHE A 405 2.05 1.27 14.79
CA PHE A 405 2.36 2.38 15.70
C PHE A 405 3.81 2.90 15.57
N LEU A 406 4.60 2.39 14.63
CA LEU A 406 6.01 2.77 14.40
C LEU A 406 6.20 4.07 13.58
#